data_eaf2d2f3471bd783ec4231aaea3ab911
#
_entry.id   eaf2d2f3471bd783ec4231aaea3ab911
#
_cell.length_a   1.000
_cell.length_b   1.000
_cell.length_c   1.000
_cell.angle_alpha   90.00
_cell.angle_beta   90.00
_cell.angle_gamma   90.00
#
_symmetry.space_group_name_H-M   'P 1'
#
loop_
_entity.id
_entity.type
_entity.pdbx_description
1 polymer ?
#
loop_
_entity_poly.entity_id
_entity_poly.type
_entity_poly.pdbx_seq_one_letter_code
_entity_poly.pdbx_strand_id
1 'polypeptide(L)'
;MPTYRFPVLIWQDYEGQFTASVAEYGQTGIGVTAAAALAQLKEYLSWFYQEQRWHAAPDFLDARLINYRVNLRPQYTVDDRIYPCDETIGLRVACVHGRQEGGLLVCALPVFGIRFYYYDSQNLKDLVVAYVQEGLKGLTPRELTRYLAPKEVTLDEIVLNVSRKEKKPAYRPEIKNLSQVADPLGDKSVRRQFSRAWEREAEVADLVARLTLERANVVLVGESGSGKSAVIVDAVRQIERQIKTAKSNA
;
A
#
# COMPACT_ATOMS: atom_id res chain seq x y z
N MET A 1 -7.18 18.30 -8.11
CA MET A 1 -6.96 16.85 -8.17
C MET A 1 -5.46 16.61 -8.02
N PRO A 2 -5.00 15.78 -7.09
CA PRO A 2 -3.58 15.44 -7.01
C PRO A 2 -3.15 14.66 -8.25
N THR A 3 -2.02 15.06 -8.80
CA THR A 3 -1.38 14.38 -9.93
C THR A 3 -0.18 13.61 -9.38
N TYR A 4 -0.16 12.30 -9.59
CA TYR A 4 0.94 11.43 -9.19
C TYR A 4 1.74 11.00 -10.40
N ARG A 5 3.06 10.97 -10.27
CA ARG A 5 4.01 10.57 -11.30
C ARG A 5 4.79 9.37 -10.83
N PHE A 6 4.80 8.31 -11.63
CA PHE A 6 5.45 7.05 -11.30
C PHE A 6 6.51 6.76 -12.37
N PRO A 7 7.79 6.77 -12.01
CA PRO A 7 8.81 6.23 -12.90
C PRO A 7 8.62 4.71 -13.05
N VAL A 8 8.53 4.25 -14.28
CA VAL A 8 8.24 2.86 -14.63
C VAL A 8 9.35 2.30 -15.50
N LEU A 9 9.91 1.19 -15.07
CA LEU A 9 10.85 0.42 -15.86
C LEU A 9 10.09 -0.59 -16.71
N ILE A 10 10.41 -0.65 -18.01
CA ILE A 10 9.78 -1.57 -18.96
C ILE A 10 10.86 -2.43 -19.56
N TRP A 11 10.63 -3.75 -19.60
CA TRP A 11 11.52 -4.71 -20.25
C TRP A 11 10.74 -5.89 -20.84
N GLN A 12 11.37 -6.57 -21.76
CA GLN A 12 10.88 -7.84 -22.29
C GLN A 12 11.65 -8.98 -21.63
N ASP A 13 10.97 -9.96 -21.10
CA ASP A 13 11.59 -11.15 -20.52
C ASP A 13 12.09 -12.12 -21.62
N TYR A 14 12.67 -13.22 -21.18
CA TYR A 14 13.21 -14.25 -22.10
C TYR A 14 12.10 -15.03 -22.84
N GLU A 15 10.87 -15.01 -22.34
CA GLU A 15 9.69 -15.64 -22.97
C GLU A 15 9.00 -14.71 -23.98
N GLY A 16 9.47 -13.46 -24.08
CA GLY A 16 8.95 -12.48 -25.00
C GLY A 16 7.79 -11.65 -24.44
N GLN A 17 7.45 -11.80 -23.16
CA GLN A 17 6.46 -10.97 -22.48
C GLN A 17 7.07 -9.65 -22.03
N PHE A 18 6.27 -8.59 -22.08
CA PHE A 18 6.67 -7.29 -21.54
C PHE A 18 6.21 -7.16 -20.09
N THR A 19 7.11 -6.68 -19.26
CA THR A 19 6.83 -6.29 -17.87
C THR A 19 7.05 -4.80 -17.72
N ALA A 20 6.09 -4.10 -17.13
CA ALA A 20 6.20 -2.73 -16.67
C ALA A 20 6.17 -2.73 -15.15
N SER A 21 7.15 -2.11 -14.48
CA SER A 21 7.24 -2.10 -13.01
C SER A 21 7.50 -0.69 -12.48
N VAL A 22 6.74 -0.31 -11.46
CA VAL A 22 7.00 0.95 -10.73
C VAL A 22 8.34 0.82 -10.01
N ALA A 23 9.23 1.77 -10.26
CA ALA A 23 10.57 1.77 -9.65
C ALA A 23 10.52 1.85 -8.13
N GLU A 24 9.52 2.51 -7.57
CA GLU A 24 9.43 2.78 -6.14
C GLU A 24 8.85 1.61 -5.33
N TYR A 25 7.76 1.01 -5.80
CA TYR A 25 6.98 0.04 -5.01
C TYR A 25 6.97 -1.37 -5.58
N GLY A 26 7.56 -1.58 -6.75
CA GLY A 26 7.62 -2.90 -7.37
C GLY A 26 6.27 -3.44 -7.88
N GLN A 27 5.21 -2.60 -7.97
CA GLN A 27 3.98 -3.01 -8.66
C GLN A 27 4.27 -3.23 -10.13
N THR A 28 3.69 -4.30 -10.68
CA THR A 28 3.97 -4.73 -12.05
C THR A 28 2.71 -4.88 -12.87
N GLY A 29 2.83 -4.60 -14.16
CA GLY A 29 1.88 -4.99 -15.19
C GLY A 29 2.59 -5.86 -16.22
N ILE A 30 1.90 -6.84 -16.78
CA ILE A 30 2.45 -7.80 -17.75
C ILE A 30 1.59 -7.75 -19.02
N GLY A 31 2.21 -7.86 -20.18
CA GLY A 31 1.49 -7.85 -21.45
C GLY A 31 2.30 -8.39 -22.63
N VAL A 32 1.62 -8.68 -23.72
CA VAL A 32 2.26 -9.11 -24.97
C VAL A 32 2.98 -7.96 -25.70
N THR A 33 2.72 -6.73 -25.29
CA THR A 33 3.40 -5.52 -25.76
C THR A 33 3.72 -4.59 -24.59
N ALA A 34 4.69 -3.70 -24.75
CA ALA A 34 5.02 -2.69 -23.75
C ALA A 34 3.79 -1.81 -23.40
N ALA A 35 3.01 -1.44 -24.41
CA ALA A 35 1.78 -0.65 -24.22
C ALA A 35 0.72 -1.41 -23.41
N ALA A 36 0.55 -2.72 -23.62
CA ALA A 36 -0.38 -3.54 -22.85
C ALA A 36 0.07 -3.68 -21.39
N ALA A 37 1.37 -3.90 -21.14
CA ALA A 37 1.92 -3.94 -19.79
C ALA A 37 1.74 -2.63 -19.04
N LEU A 38 2.00 -1.49 -19.68
CA LEU A 38 1.77 -0.15 -19.13
C LEU A 38 0.29 0.10 -18.84
N ALA A 39 -0.61 -0.30 -19.76
CA ALA A 39 -2.04 -0.11 -19.56
C ALA A 39 -2.55 -0.89 -18.35
N GLN A 40 -2.14 -2.15 -18.21
CA GLN A 40 -2.50 -2.99 -17.05
C GLN A 40 -1.98 -2.38 -15.74
N LEU A 41 -0.71 -1.95 -15.73
CA LEU A 41 -0.12 -1.30 -14.55
C LEU A 41 -0.86 0.00 -14.20
N LYS A 42 -1.18 0.82 -15.20
CA LYS A 42 -1.94 2.07 -15.01
C LYS A 42 -3.33 1.83 -14.46
N GLU A 43 -4.03 0.81 -14.93
CA GLU A 43 -5.35 0.41 -14.41
C GLU A 43 -5.25 0.00 -12.94
N TYR A 44 -4.29 -0.87 -12.61
CA TYR A 44 -4.03 -1.28 -11.24
C TYR A 44 -3.71 -0.10 -10.31
N LEU A 45 -2.80 0.79 -10.71
CA LEU A 45 -2.43 1.97 -9.93
C LEU A 45 -3.63 2.92 -9.77
N SER A 46 -4.44 3.09 -10.81
CA SER A 46 -5.64 3.93 -10.77
C SER A 46 -6.64 3.41 -9.75
N TRP A 47 -6.93 2.11 -9.78
CA TRP A 47 -7.78 1.45 -8.80
C TRP A 47 -7.20 1.57 -7.39
N PHE A 48 -5.93 1.26 -7.23
CA PHE A 48 -5.24 1.26 -5.95
C PHE A 48 -5.28 2.64 -5.27
N TYR A 49 -4.91 3.70 -5.97
CA TYR A 49 -4.90 5.06 -5.42
C TYR A 49 -6.29 5.69 -5.26
N GLN A 50 -7.30 5.17 -5.95
CA GLN A 50 -8.70 5.58 -5.74
C GLN A 50 -9.31 4.94 -4.49
N GLU A 51 -9.03 3.68 -4.24
CA GLU A 51 -9.62 2.91 -3.13
C GLU A 51 -8.80 3.04 -1.83
N GLN A 52 -7.48 3.11 -1.91
CA GLN A 52 -6.56 3.13 -0.76
C GLN A 52 -6.14 4.56 -0.43
N ARG A 53 -6.94 5.25 0.40
CA ARG A 53 -6.72 6.67 0.74
C ARG A 53 -5.49 6.97 1.61
N TRP A 54 -4.92 5.96 2.23
CA TRP A 54 -3.82 6.06 3.19
C TRP A 54 -2.43 5.92 2.54
N HIS A 55 -2.36 5.66 1.23
CA HIS A 55 -1.08 5.63 0.54
C HIS A 55 -0.50 7.02 0.37
N ALA A 56 0.79 7.12 0.67
CA ALA A 56 1.56 8.31 0.36
C ALA A 56 1.66 8.50 -1.16
N ALA A 57 1.77 9.74 -1.59
CA ALA A 57 2.14 10.05 -2.97
C ALA A 57 3.55 9.49 -3.26
N PRO A 58 3.83 9.04 -4.49
CA PRO A 58 5.19 8.70 -4.88
C PRO A 58 6.07 9.94 -4.79
N ASP A 59 7.24 9.76 -4.22
CA ASP A 59 8.19 10.84 -3.95
C ASP A 59 9.54 10.66 -4.68
N PHE A 60 9.57 9.80 -5.71
CA PHE A 60 10.76 9.48 -6.48
C PHE A 60 11.01 10.55 -7.55
N LEU A 61 11.87 11.50 -7.23
CA LEU A 61 12.19 12.65 -8.09
C LEU A 61 13.42 12.37 -8.97
N ASP A 62 13.47 13.02 -10.13
CA ASP A 62 14.63 12.99 -11.04
C ASP A 62 15.07 11.56 -11.40
N ALA A 63 14.13 10.67 -11.64
CA ALA A 63 14.40 9.29 -12.00
C ALA A 63 15.27 9.18 -13.25
N ARG A 64 16.38 8.45 -13.17
CA ARG A 64 17.30 8.19 -14.29
C ARG A 64 17.62 6.72 -14.40
N LEU A 65 17.65 6.22 -15.62
CA LEU A 65 18.06 4.85 -15.94
C LEU A 65 19.57 4.78 -16.16
N ILE A 66 20.22 3.89 -15.41
CA ILE A 66 21.63 3.55 -15.60
C ILE A 66 21.74 2.04 -15.76
N ASN A 67 22.62 1.61 -16.66
CA ASN A 67 22.92 0.20 -16.87
C ASN A 67 24.34 -0.12 -16.39
N TYR A 68 24.45 -1.14 -15.54
CA TYR A 68 25.73 -1.68 -15.09
C TYR A 68 25.90 -3.12 -15.58
N ARG A 69 27.15 -3.55 -15.67
CA ARG A 69 27.50 -4.94 -15.88
C ARG A 69 27.98 -5.52 -14.55
N VAL A 70 27.32 -6.57 -14.07
CA VAL A 70 27.66 -7.29 -12.85
C VAL A 70 28.07 -8.70 -13.21
N ASN A 71 29.27 -9.08 -12.80
CA ASN A 71 29.77 -10.43 -13.00
C ASN A 71 29.44 -11.28 -11.77
N LEU A 72 28.77 -12.41 -12.02
CA LEU A 72 28.39 -13.39 -11.01
C LEU A 72 29.07 -14.71 -11.26
N ARG A 73 29.43 -15.38 -10.20
CA ARG A 73 29.90 -16.77 -10.24
C ARG A 73 28.76 -17.66 -9.71
N PRO A 74 28.05 -18.39 -10.59
CA PRO A 74 26.97 -19.26 -10.17
C PRO A 74 27.46 -20.34 -9.20
N GLN A 75 26.54 -20.88 -8.43
CA GLN A 75 26.84 -21.96 -7.49
C GLN A 75 25.89 -23.13 -7.76
N TYR A 76 26.32 -24.32 -7.42
CA TYR A 76 25.49 -25.52 -7.44
C TYR A 76 25.71 -26.29 -6.15
N THR A 77 24.69 -27.01 -5.71
CA THR A 77 24.74 -27.80 -4.50
C THR A 77 24.73 -29.29 -4.85
N VAL A 78 25.69 -30.02 -4.30
CA VAL A 78 25.75 -31.48 -4.37
C VAL A 78 25.98 -32.01 -2.94
N ASP A 79 25.14 -32.92 -2.49
CA ASP A 79 25.22 -33.52 -1.15
C ASP A 79 25.39 -32.49 -0.02
N ASP A 80 24.52 -31.46 -0.04
CA ASP A 80 24.52 -30.32 0.90
C ASP A 80 25.79 -29.46 0.90
N ARG A 81 26.70 -29.66 -0.05
CA ARG A 81 27.90 -28.83 -0.23
C ARG A 81 27.72 -27.90 -1.43
N ILE A 82 28.16 -26.65 -1.23
CA ILE A 82 28.07 -25.59 -2.23
C ILE A 82 29.40 -25.54 -3.00
N TYR A 83 29.31 -25.63 -4.32
CA TYR A 83 30.45 -25.53 -5.25
C TYR A 83 30.26 -24.35 -6.19
N PRO A 84 31.24 -23.45 -6.33
CA PRO A 84 31.17 -22.40 -7.35
C PRO A 84 31.41 -23.01 -8.75
N CYS A 85 30.66 -22.51 -9.74
CA CYS A 85 30.96 -22.84 -11.14
C CYS A 85 32.29 -22.21 -11.57
N ASP A 86 32.97 -22.83 -12.54
CA ASP A 86 34.21 -22.30 -13.07
C ASP A 86 34.00 -21.06 -13.92
N GLU A 87 32.84 -20.95 -14.56
CA GLU A 87 32.48 -19.85 -15.44
C GLU A 87 31.80 -18.69 -14.68
N THR A 88 32.12 -17.48 -15.16
CA THR A 88 31.47 -16.25 -14.65
C THR A 88 30.45 -15.78 -15.65
N ILE A 89 29.23 -15.50 -15.16
CA ILE A 89 28.13 -14.97 -15.95
C ILE A 89 28.09 -13.44 -15.79
N GLY A 90 28.09 -12.71 -16.91
CA GLY A 90 27.91 -11.26 -16.92
C GLY A 90 26.43 -10.87 -17.06
N LEU A 91 25.83 -10.30 -16.02
CA LEU A 91 24.48 -9.77 -16.08
C LEU A 91 24.51 -8.28 -16.46
N ARG A 92 23.57 -7.87 -17.31
CA ARG A 92 23.26 -6.45 -17.49
C ARG A 92 22.19 -6.08 -16.46
N VAL A 93 22.50 -5.13 -15.61
CA VAL A 93 21.65 -4.67 -14.53
C VAL A 93 21.18 -3.25 -14.84
N ALA A 94 19.88 -3.11 -15.12
CA ALA A 94 19.24 -1.82 -15.26
C ALA A 94 18.80 -1.34 -13.87
N CYS A 95 19.26 -0.16 -13.46
CA CYS A 95 18.83 0.46 -12.22
C CYS A 95 18.19 1.83 -12.49
N VAL A 96 17.12 2.12 -11.79
CA VAL A 96 16.52 3.44 -11.73
C VAL A 96 16.99 4.09 -10.44
N HIS A 97 17.70 5.21 -10.57
CA HIS A 97 18.11 5.98 -9.41
C HIS A 97 17.54 7.38 -9.45
N GLY A 98 17.37 7.98 -8.30
CA GLY A 98 16.82 9.31 -8.16
C GLY A 98 16.87 9.78 -6.72
N ARG A 99 16.10 10.80 -6.42
CA ARG A 99 16.04 11.44 -5.11
C ARG A 99 14.63 11.38 -4.57
N GLN A 100 14.48 11.14 -3.28
CA GLN A 100 13.21 11.34 -2.58
C GLN A 100 13.01 12.80 -2.21
N GLU A 101 11.76 13.20 -1.92
CA GLU A 101 11.40 14.57 -1.53
C GLU A 101 12.22 15.09 -0.34
N GLY A 102 12.62 14.20 0.57
CA GLY A 102 13.53 14.50 1.68
C GLY A 102 15.01 14.65 1.30
N GLY A 103 15.38 14.56 0.02
CA GLY A 103 16.76 14.67 -0.47
C GLY A 103 17.58 13.38 -0.40
N LEU A 104 17.02 12.29 0.11
CA LEU A 104 17.67 10.98 0.21
C LEU A 104 17.77 10.34 -1.18
N LEU A 105 18.97 9.85 -1.54
CA LEU A 105 19.15 9.14 -2.79
C LEU A 105 18.64 7.71 -2.70
N VAL A 106 17.95 7.27 -3.72
CA VAL A 106 17.37 5.92 -3.81
C VAL A 106 17.75 5.27 -5.12
N CYS A 107 18.03 3.97 -5.07
CA CYS A 107 18.24 3.13 -6.23
C CYS A 107 17.27 1.94 -6.18
N ALA A 108 16.62 1.66 -7.30
CA ALA A 108 15.73 0.54 -7.49
C ALA A 108 16.21 -0.33 -8.67
N LEU A 109 16.17 -1.63 -8.47
CA LEU A 109 16.49 -2.66 -9.46
C LEU A 109 15.26 -3.56 -9.63
N PRO A 110 14.22 -3.11 -10.34
CA PRO A 110 12.91 -3.80 -10.37
C PRO A 110 12.99 -5.24 -10.86
N VAL A 111 13.86 -5.55 -11.82
CA VAL A 111 14.08 -6.90 -12.34
C VAL A 111 14.56 -7.87 -11.25
N PHE A 112 15.25 -7.36 -10.23
CA PHE A 112 15.82 -8.14 -9.12
C PHE A 112 15.00 -8.02 -7.83
N GLY A 113 13.97 -7.16 -7.80
CA GLY A 113 13.22 -6.86 -6.59
C GLY A 113 14.03 -6.17 -5.49
N ILE A 114 15.12 -5.50 -5.87
CA ILE A 114 16.05 -4.85 -4.93
C ILE A 114 15.82 -3.35 -4.92
N ARG A 115 15.79 -2.77 -3.73
CA ARG A 115 15.73 -1.32 -3.51
C ARG A 115 16.60 -0.97 -2.30
N PHE A 116 17.38 0.12 -2.41
CA PHE A 116 18.22 0.61 -1.33
C PHE A 116 18.40 2.12 -1.38
N TYR A 117 18.79 2.69 -0.25
CA TYR A 117 19.16 4.10 -0.12
C TYR A 117 20.67 4.23 -0.06
N TYR A 118 21.19 5.36 -0.51
CA TYR A 118 22.63 5.62 -0.51
C TYR A 118 22.92 7.11 -0.34
N TYR A 119 24.17 7.46 -0.02
CA TYR A 119 24.64 8.82 0.13
C TYR A 119 25.50 9.25 -1.07
N ASP A 120 25.57 10.56 -1.35
CA ASP A 120 26.37 11.12 -2.45
C ASP A 120 27.85 10.71 -2.38
N SER A 121 28.36 10.43 -1.17
CA SER A 121 29.74 9.98 -0.96
C SER A 121 29.99 8.51 -1.37
N GLN A 122 28.96 7.73 -1.62
CA GLN A 122 29.04 6.31 -1.96
C GLN A 122 29.03 6.10 -3.48
N ASN A 123 29.82 5.13 -3.93
CA ASN A 123 29.83 4.76 -5.34
C ASN A 123 28.60 3.87 -5.65
N LEU A 124 27.65 4.39 -6.39
CA LEU A 124 26.42 3.68 -6.74
C LEU A 124 26.70 2.36 -7.48
N LYS A 125 27.70 2.33 -8.36
CA LYS A 125 28.08 1.12 -9.09
C LYS A 125 28.51 -0.01 -8.15
N ASP A 126 29.34 0.31 -7.16
CA ASP A 126 29.85 -0.69 -6.22
C ASP A 126 28.72 -1.23 -5.33
N LEU A 127 27.78 -0.37 -4.93
CA LEU A 127 26.58 -0.77 -4.19
C LEU A 127 25.68 -1.68 -5.04
N VAL A 128 25.39 -1.32 -6.29
CA VAL A 128 24.59 -2.15 -7.20
C VAL A 128 25.25 -3.53 -7.37
N VAL A 129 26.56 -3.57 -7.60
CA VAL A 129 27.30 -4.82 -7.72
C VAL A 129 27.17 -5.67 -6.45
N ALA A 130 27.38 -5.07 -5.28
CA ALA A 130 27.30 -5.77 -4.00
C ALA A 130 25.90 -6.32 -3.73
N TYR A 131 24.85 -5.49 -3.90
CA TYR A 131 23.47 -5.92 -3.68
C TYR A 131 23.02 -7.01 -4.64
N VAL A 132 23.39 -6.92 -5.93
CA VAL A 132 23.04 -7.95 -6.92
C VAL A 132 23.79 -9.24 -6.63
N GLN A 133 25.09 -9.17 -6.32
CA GLN A 133 25.87 -10.35 -5.96
C GLN A 133 25.34 -11.05 -4.73
N GLU A 134 24.97 -10.31 -3.67
CA GLU A 134 24.42 -10.91 -2.46
C GLU A 134 22.99 -11.44 -2.69
N GLY A 135 22.14 -10.70 -3.42
CA GLY A 135 20.76 -11.11 -3.72
C GLY A 135 20.65 -12.33 -4.64
N LEU A 136 21.65 -12.58 -5.46
CA LEU A 136 21.71 -13.74 -6.38
C LEU A 136 22.68 -14.82 -5.93
N LYS A 137 23.23 -14.69 -4.74
CA LYS A 137 24.17 -15.65 -4.17
C LYS A 137 23.51 -17.01 -3.98
N GLY A 138 24.19 -18.06 -4.36
CA GLY A 138 23.70 -19.43 -4.21
C GLY A 138 22.72 -19.89 -5.30
N LEU A 139 22.34 -19.02 -6.24
CA LEU A 139 21.51 -19.43 -7.36
C LEU A 139 22.29 -20.28 -8.36
N THR A 140 21.63 -21.32 -8.85
CA THR A 140 22.14 -22.19 -9.90
C THR A 140 22.15 -21.49 -11.27
N PRO A 141 22.94 -21.97 -12.24
CA PRO A 141 22.90 -21.43 -13.61
C PRO A 141 21.49 -21.38 -14.21
N ARG A 142 20.67 -22.38 -13.92
CA ARG A 142 19.28 -22.46 -14.40
C ARG A 142 18.41 -21.36 -13.81
N GLU A 143 18.55 -21.08 -12.52
CA GLU A 143 17.80 -20.02 -11.85
C GLU A 143 18.25 -18.63 -12.30
N LEU A 144 19.53 -18.46 -12.59
CA LEU A 144 20.07 -17.21 -13.13
C LEU A 144 19.59 -16.90 -14.56
N THR A 145 19.12 -17.91 -15.32
CA THR A 145 18.65 -17.73 -16.70
C THR A 145 17.54 -16.66 -16.79
N ARG A 146 16.65 -16.57 -15.80
CA ARG A 146 15.58 -15.56 -15.74
C ARG A 146 16.10 -14.11 -15.64
N TYR A 147 17.33 -13.93 -15.19
CA TYR A 147 17.97 -12.63 -15.06
C TYR A 147 18.92 -12.30 -16.22
N LEU A 148 19.10 -13.27 -17.15
CA LEU A 148 19.88 -13.05 -18.35
C LEU A 148 19.11 -12.09 -19.26
N ALA A 149 19.52 -10.89 -19.18
CA ALA A 149 19.21 -9.69 -19.96
C ALA A 149 17.87 -9.63 -20.69
N PRO A 150 16.98 -8.77 -20.26
CA PRO A 150 16.08 -8.13 -21.20
C PRO A 150 16.95 -7.43 -22.29
N LYS A 151 16.64 -7.68 -23.55
CA LYS A 151 17.38 -7.10 -24.69
C LYS A 151 17.37 -5.58 -24.65
N GLU A 152 16.27 -5.02 -24.16
CA GLU A 152 16.05 -3.59 -24.05
C GLU A 152 15.28 -3.29 -22.76
N VAL A 153 15.78 -2.32 -22.01
CA VAL A 153 15.13 -1.81 -20.81
C VAL A 153 14.93 -0.31 -20.99
N THR A 154 13.72 0.16 -20.84
CA THR A 154 13.38 1.57 -20.99
C THR A 154 12.79 2.12 -19.71
N LEU A 155 12.99 3.41 -19.47
CA LEU A 155 12.34 4.16 -18.40
C LEU A 155 11.23 5.02 -19.02
N ASP A 156 10.03 4.90 -18.49
CA ASP A 156 8.85 5.67 -18.87
C ASP A 156 8.18 6.27 -17.62
N GLU A 157 7.14 7.05 -17.80
CA GLU A 157 6.40 7.66 -16.70
C GLU A 157 4.90 7.40 -16.82
N ILE A 158 4.28 6.90 -15.76
CA ILE A 158 2.82 6.88 -15.64
C ILE A 158 2.37 8.10 -14.86
N VAL A 159 1.52 8.92 -15.49
CA VAL A 159 0.86 10.06 -14.84
C VAL A 159 -0.58 9.70 -14.51
N LEU A 160 -0.94 9.80 -13.23
CA LEU A 160 -2.30 9.58 -12.75
C LEU A 160 -2.90 10.85 -12.16
N ASN A 161 -4.08 11.21 -12.64
CA ASN A 161 -4.93 12.20 -12.01
C ASN A 161 -5.94 11.48 -11.11
N VAL A 162 -5.70 11.49 -9.81
CA VAL A 162 -6.56 10.77 -8.85
C VAL A 162 -7.74 11.63 -8.45
N SER A 163 -8.90 11.33 -9.02
CA SER A 163 -10.17 11.89 -8.59
C SER A 163 -10.66 11.12 -7.36
N ARG A 164 -10.39 11.66 -6.18
CA ARG A 164 -11.01 11.13 -4.96
C ARG A 164 -12.50 11.46 -4.97
N LYS A 165 -13.33 10.54 -5.43
CA LYS A 165 -14.76 10.63 -5.13
C LYS A 165 -14.87 10.57 -3.61
N GLU A 166 -15.34 11.65 -2.99
CA GLU A 166 -15.82 11.56 -1.60
C GLU A 166 -16.97 10.56 -1.61
N LYS A 167 -16.68 9.30 -1.34
CA LYS A 167 -17.72 8.39 -0.91
C LYS A 167 -18.23 8.97 0.40
N LYS A 168 -19.38 9.64 0.36
CA LYS A 168 -20.17 9.87 1.60
C LYS A 168 -20.14 8.54 2.33
N PRO A 169 -19.72 8.52 3.59
CA PRO A 169 -19.59 7.27 4.30
C PRO A 169 -20.97 6.62 4.43
N ALA A 170 -21.33 5.79 3.48
CA ALA A 170 -22.28 4.73 3.68
C ALA A 170 -21.56 3.59 4.43
N TYR A 171 -20.80 3.96 5.45
CA TYR A 171 -20.19 2.99 6.33
C TYR A 171 -21.27 2.49 7.28
N ARG A 172 -21.99 1.48 6.83
CA ARG A 172 -22.47 0.43 7.71
C ARG A 172 -21.44 -0.67 7.62
N PRO A 173 -20.52 -0.79 8.58
CA PRO A 173 -19.74 -2.01 8.66
C PRO A 173 -20.76 -3.14 8.76
N GLU A 174 -20.77 -4.05 7.79
CA GLU A 174 -21.41 -5.35 8.00
C GLU A 174 -20.53 -6.07 9.03
N ILE A 175 -20.83 -5.79 10.29
CA ILE A 175 -20.18 -6.43 11.42
C ILE A 175 -20.88 -7.78 11.59
N LYS A 176 -20.71 -8.66 10.56
CA LYS A 176 -21.33 -9.99 10.53
C LYS A 176 -21.05 -10.78 11.81
N ASN A 177 -19.86 -10.64 12.36
CA ASN A 177 -19.47 -11.32 13.60
C ASN A 177 -20.07 -10.65 14.85
N LEU A 178 -20.20 -9.33 14.87
CA LEU A 178 -20.77 -8.61 16.00
C LEU A 178 -22.30 -8.77 16.06
N SER A 179 -22.97 -8.86 14.92
CA SER A 179 -24.41 -9.08 14.85
C SER A 179 -24.86 -10.46 15.36
N GLN A 180 -23.93 -11.39 15.55
CA GLN A 180 -24.22 -12.69 16.19
C GLN A 180 -24.27 -12.60 17.72
N VAL A 181 -23.62 -11.59 18.31
CA VAL A 181 -23.45 -11.45 19.78
C VAL A 181 -23.92 -10.11 20.32
N ALA A 182 -24.33 -9.18 19.48
CA ALA A 182 -24.75 -7.83 19.89
C ALA A 182 -25.84 -7.27 18.95
N ASP A 183 -26.82 -6.59 19.54
CA ASP A 183 -27.88 -5.92 18.81
C ASP A 183 -27.48 -4.48 18.44
N PRO A 184 -27.73 -4.05 17.17
CA PRO A 184 -27.36 -2.71 16.71
C PRO A 184 -28.28 -1.63 17.33
N LEU A 185 -27.76 -0.82 18.24
CA LEU A 185 -28.49 0.31 18.82
C LEU A 185 -28.86 1.41 17.80
N GLY A 186 -28.31 1.37 16.60
CA GLY A 186 -28.76 2.16 15.45
C GLY A 186 -30.15 1.78 14.97
N ASP A 187 -30.67 0.59 15.30
CA ASP A 187 -31.99 0.16 14.93
C ASP A 187 -33.04 0.66 15.96
N LYS A 188 -34.12 1.26 15.44
CA LYS A 188 -35.20 1.77 16.26
C LYS A 188 -35.97 0.67 17.00
N SER A 189 -36.07 -0.51 16.41
CA SER A 189 -36.74 -1.67 17.02
C SER A 189 -36.00 -2.15 18.27
N VAL A 190 -34.67 -2.21 18.18
CA VAL A 190 -33.78 -2.57 19.31
C VAL A 190 -33.89 -1.53 20.42
N ARG A 191 -33.81 -0.24 20.10
CA ARG A 191 -33.89 0.83 21.09
C ARG A 191 -35.23 0.92 21.79
N ARG A 192 -36.32 0.44 21.19
CA ARG A 192 -37.66 0.40 21.86
C ARG A 192 -37.75 -0.57 23.03
N GLN A 193 -36.86 -1.52 23.10
CA GLN A 193 -36.79 -2.52 24.17
C GLN A 193 -36.19 -1.95 25.47
N PHE A 194 -35.54 -0.78 25.37
CA PHE A 194 -34.92 -0.12 26.52
C PHE A 194 -35.75 1.06 27.00
N SER A 195 -35.89 1.21 28.32
CA SER A 195 -36.49 2.37 28.98
C SER A 195 -35.62 3.62 28.73
N ARG A 196 -36.21 4.79 29.04
CA ARG A 196 -35.45 6.06 29.03
C ARG A 196 -34.60 6.19 30.27
N ALA A 197 -33.50 6.95 30.14
CA ALA A 197 -32.66 7.32 31.26
C ALA A 197 -33.29 8.53 32.00
N TRP A 198 -34.22 8.28 32.89
CA TRP A 198 -34.84 9.34 33.69
C TRP A 198 -33.82 9.96 34.64
N GLU A 199 -33.86 11.29 34.76
CA GLU A 199 -32.97 12.07 35.66
C GLU A 199 -31.46 11.89 35.40
N ARG A 200 -31.09 11.57 34.14
CA ARG A 200 -29.70 11.33 33.71
C ARG A 200 -29.34 12.16 32.49
N GLU A 201 -29.97 13.32 32.31
CA GLU A 201 -29.77 14.17 31.12
C GLU A 201 -28.36 14.67 31.03
N ALA A 202 -27.70 14.94 32.16
CA ALA A 202 -26.33 15.41 32.22
C ALA A 202 -25.32 14.33 31.71
N GLU A 203 -25.47 13.08 32.18
CA GLU A 203 -24.64 11.97 31.76
C GLU A 203 -24.87 11.61 30.28
N VAL A 204 -26.11 11.70 29.81
CA VAL A 204 -26.43 11.50 28.40
C VAL A 204 -25.75 12.57 27.53
N ALA A 205 -25.83 13.86 27.96
CA ALA A 205 -25.20 14.96 27.23
C ALA A 205 -23.68 14.84 27.21
N ASP A 206 -23.03 14.49 28.33
CA ASP A 206 -21.60 14.26 28.41
C ASP A 206 -21.16 13.09 27.48
N LEU A 207 -21.91 12.00 27.51
CA LEU A 207 -21.65 10.85 26.64
C LEU A 207 -21.76 11.22 25.15
N VAL A 208 -22.78 11.99 24.77
CA VAL A 208 -22.95 12.50 23.41
C VAL A 208 -21.78 13.38 23.00
N ALA A 209 -21.35 14.31 23.85
CA ALA A 209 -20.22 15.19 23.57
C ALA A 209 -18.92 14.39 23.37
N ARG A 210 -18.62 13.44 24.25
CA ARG A 210 -17.43 12.57 24.13
C ARG A 210 -17.44 11.73 22.85
N LEU A 211 -18.57 11.17 22.47
CA LEU A 211 -18.68 10.34 21.28
C LEU A 211 -18.67 11.14 19.97
N THR A 212 -19.23 12.35 19.95
CA THR A 212 -19.43 13.11 18.71
C THR A 212 -18.36 14.18 18.50
N LEU A 213 -17.99 14.92 19.53
CA LEU A 213 -17.01 16.03 19.46
C LEU A 213 -15.59 15.52 19.70
N GLU A 214 -15.39 14.80 20.80
CA GLU A 214 -14.06 14.32 21.20
C GLU A 214 -13.68 13.02 20.45
N ARG A 215 -14.63 12.28 19.91
CA ARG A 215 -14.44 10.95 19.30
C ARG A 215 -13.71 9.97 20.22
N ALA A 216 -13.97 10.09 21.51
CA ALA A 216 -13.31 9.31 22.54
C ALA A 216 -13.94 7.92 22.71
N ASN A 217 -13.14 6.95 23.12
CA ASN A 217 -13.63 5.69 23.65
C ASN A 217 -14.14 5.91 25.08
N VAL A 218 -15.37 5.50 25.38
CA VAL A 218 -15.98 5.71 26.68
C VAL A 218 -16.33 4.39 27.34
N VAL A 219 -15.99 4.25 28.63
CA VAL A 219 -16.38 3.11 29.47
C VAL A 219 -17.29 3.63 30.56
N LEU A 220 -18.52 3.09 30.65
CA LEU A 220 -19.44 3.39 31.71
C LEU A 220 -19.32 2.36 32.84
N VAL A 221 -18.94 2.83 34.01
CA VAL A 221 -18.77 2.01 35.20
C VAL A 221 -19.91 2.30 36.20
N GLY A 222 -20.39 1.28 36.87
CA GLY A 222 -21.43 1.39 37.88
C GLY A 222 -22.04 0.03 38.23
N GLU A 223 -22.79 -0.03 39.31
CA GLU A 223 -23.42 -1.26 39.78
C GLU A 223 -24.45 -1.84 38.78
N SER A 224 -24.78 -3.12 38.93
CA SER A 224 -25.81 -3.75 38.11
C SER A 224 -27.16 -3.06 38.38
N GLY A 225 -27.93 -2.75 37.31
CA GLY A 225 -29.19 -2.05 37.42
C GLY A 225 -29.11 -0.52 37.51
N SER A 226 -27.90 0.08 37.54
CA SER A 226 -27.74 1.55 37.66
C SER A 226 -28.12 2.36 36.41
N GLY A 227 -28.74 1.75 35.40
CA GLY A 227 -29.25 2.44 34.21
C GLY A 227 -28.23 2.70 33.11
N LYS A 228 -27.04 2.12 33.15
CA LYS A 228 -25.99 2.31 32.13
C LYS A 228 -26.49 2.11 30.70
N SER A 229 -27.21 1.01 30.47
CA SER A 229 -27.76 0.71 29.13
C SER A 229 -28.80 1.75 28.69
N ALA A 230 -29.62 2.29 29.61
CA ALA A 230 -30.56 3.35 29.30
C ALA A 230 -29.84 4.65 28.87
N VAL A 231 -28.76 5.04 29.56
CA VAL A 231 -27.91 6.19 29.23
C VAL A 231 -27.29 6.03 27.83
N ILE A 232 -26.73 4.85 27.52
CA ILE A 232 -26.17 4.57 26.18
C ILE A 232 -27.25 4.70 25.11
N VAL A 233 -28.42 4.10 25.33
CA VAL A 233 -29.51 4.12 24.34
C VAL A 233 -30.05 5.54 24.13
N ASP A 234 -30.16 6.34 25.16
CA ASP A 234 -30.62 7.73 25.06
C ASP A 234 -29.58 8.62 24.39
N ALA A 235 -28.28 8.41 24.63
CA ALA A 235 -27.21 9.07 23.88
C ALA A 235 -27.31 8.75 22.38
N VAL A 236 -27.48 7.47 21.99
CA VAL A 236 -27.69 7.09 20.58
C VAL A 236 -28.96 7.73 19.99
N ARG A 237 -30.07 7.81 20.74
CA ARG A 237 -31.29 8.51 20.31
C ARG A 237 -31.03 9.99 20.03
N GLN A 238 -30.25 10.65 20.89
CA GLN A 238 -29.90 12.06 20.73
C GLN A 238 -28.99 12.30 19.53
N ILE A 239 -27.97 11.49 19.35
CA ILE A 239 -27.04 11.56 18.18
C ILE A 239 -27.82 11.39 16.87
N GLU A 240 -28.71 10.40 16.78
CA GLU A 240 -29.55 10.21 15.59
C GLU A 240 -30.48 11.36 15.28
N ARG A 241 -31.03 12.01 16.31
CA ARG A 241 -31.86 13.23 16.13
C ARG A 241 -31.02 14.35 15.55
N GLN A 242 -29.82 14.59 16.10
CA GLN A 242 -28.90 15.62 15.59
C GLN A 242 -28.52 15.38 14.13
N ILE A 243 -28.21 14.13 13.75
CA ILE A 243 -27.92 13.75 12.37
C ILE A 243 -29.09 14.00 11.43
N LYS A 244 -30.32 13.71 11.88
CA LYS A 244 -31.54 13.96 11.08
C LYS A 244 -31.81 15.45 10.89
N THR A 245 -31.67 16.24 11.96
CA THR A 245 -31.83 17.69 11.89
C THR A 245 -30.80 18.33 10.98
N ALA A 246 -29.53 17.92 11.08
CA ALA A 246 -28.48 18.40 10.20
C ALA A 246 -28.70 18.06 8.71
N LYS A 247 -29.30 16.89 8.42
CA LYS A 247 -29.70 16.51 7.05
C LYS A 247 -30.93 17.23 6.52
N SER A 248 -31.82 17.69 7.39
CA SER A 248 -33.03 18.45 7.00
C SER A 248 -32.70 19.92 6.68
N ASN A 249 -31.58 20.43 7.19
CA ASN A 249 -31.15 21.82 7.05
C ASN A 249 -30.07 21.99 5.97
N ALA A 250 -29.66 20.91 5.25
CA ALA A 250 -28.71 20.90 4.15
C ALA A 250 -29.39 20.61 2.81
#